data_d39f501246e2f4882cfdd3f2436f60c3
#
_entry.id   d39f501246e2f4882cfdd3f2436f60c3
#
_cell.length_a   1.000
_cell.length_b   1.000
_cell.length_c   1.000
_cell.angle_alpha   90.00
_cell.angle_beta   90.00
_cell.angle_gamma   90.00
#
_symmetry.space_group_name_H-M   'P 1'
#
loop_
_entity.id
_entity.type
_entity.pdbx_description
1 polymer ?
#
loop_
_entity_poly.entity_id
_entity_poly.type
_entity_poly.pdbx_seq_one_letter_code
_entity_poly.pdbx_strand_id
1 'polypeptide(L)'
;EDFHFYERFERGSAGLAGAYGEPVFEVWLHDWSVSQVDEGIYHLQSRQGEDWLDLELSDIQGRVLQGQAGYSPKGPDVGNASYYISQPRLETNGSLMYAGEQFAVSGWAWMDHEFSTSALAGGQVGWDWFALHLSDGSELMVYTLRRQDGSLDPYSSGTYITPDGVEFSLNSGDFEIEVDDTWRSPHSDGVYPASWTLNVPAVDLELIIKPHVANQELTLSFIYWEGAVHVNGTRDGSDLAGHGYVELTGYAHSMQNQF
;
A
#
# COMPACT_ATOMS: atom_id res chain seq x y z
N GLU A 1 -7.81 -17.92 -12.01
CA GLU A 1 -7.67 -16.62 -12.67
C GLU A 1 -6.20 -16.36 -12.87
N ASP A 2 -5.80 -15.98 -14.09
CA ASP A 2 -4.42 -15.70 -14.41
C ASP A 2 -4.23 -14.18 -14.36
N PHE A 3 -3.34 -13.69 -13.48
CA PHE A 3 -2.91 -12.30 -13.47
C PHE A 3 -1.75 -12.13 -14.44
N HIS A 4 -1.72 -10.99 -15.12
CA HIS A 4 -0.61 -10.58 -15.97
C HIS A 4 0.04 -9.35 -15.34
N PHE A 5 1.32 -9.48 -15.00
CA PHE A 5 2.10 -8.41 -14.41
C PHE A 5 3.06 -7.85 -15.44
N TYR A 6 3.29 -6.54 -15.37
CA TYR A 6 4.21 -5.83 -16.25
C TYR A 6 5.14 -4.97 -15.42
N GLU A 7 6.38 -4.93 -15.82
CA GLU A 7 7.42 -4.16 -15.18
C GLU A 7 8.20 -3.37 -16.22
N ARG A 8 8.55 -2.14 -15.89
CA ARG A 8 9.35 -1.28 -16.77
C ARG A 8 10.44 -0.60 -15.95
N PHE A 9 11.62 -0.58 -16.52
CA PHE A 9 12.77 0.18 -16.02
C PHE A 9 13.31 1.07 -17.11
N GLU A 10 13.62 2.32 -16.79
CA GLU A 10 14.26 3.22 -17.72
C GLU A 10 15.16 4.20 -16.97
N ARG A 11 16.16 4.71 -17.69
CA ARG A 11 16.98 5.81 -17.19
C ARG A 11 16.35 7.13 -17.58
N GLY A 12 16.51 8.17 -16.75
CA GLY A 12 16.02 9.51 -17.03
C GLY A 12 16.70 10.20 -18.23
N SER A 13 17.54 9.48 -19.00
CA SER A 13 18.16 9.97 -20.22
C SER A 13 17.15 10.02 -21.38
N ALA A 14 17.29 10.99 -22.26
CA ALA A 14 16.44 11.20 -23.44
C ALA A 14 14.95 11.48 -23.12
N GLY A 15 14.61 11.80 -21.87
CA GLY A 15 13.24 12.12 -21.47
C GLY A 15 12.27 10.95 -21.43
N LEU A 16 12.77 9.71 -21.41
CA LEU A 16 11.93 8.51 -21.35
C LEU A 16 11.37 8.23 -19.96
N ALA A 17 12.03 8.75 -18.93
CA ALA A 17 11.57 8.72 -17.54
C ALA A 17 11.98 10.00 -16.85
N GLY A 18 11.22 10.42 -15.85
CA GLY A 18 11.56 11.57 -15.03
C GLY A 18 10.53 11.85 -13.93
N ALA A 19 10.89 12.80 -13.07
CA ALA A 19 10.02 13.30 -12.03
C ALA A 19 10.28 14.80 -11.82
N TYR A 20 9.21 15.58 -11.67
CA TYR A 20 9.24 16.98 -11.30
C TYR A 20 8.33 17.22 -10.08
N GLY A 21 8.79 18.06 -9.14
CA GLY A 21 7.96 18.55 -8.03
C GLY A 21 7.49 19.99 -8.24
N GLU A 22 8.13 20.72 -9.18
CA GLU A 22 7.86 22.12 -9.49
C GLU A 22 7.85 22.34 -11.01
N PRO A 23 6.94 23.18 -11.58
CA PRO A 23 5.85 23.91 -10.89
C PRO A 23 4.66 23.06 -10.49
N VAL A 24 4.57 21.82 -10.98
CA VAL A 24 3.56 20.81 -10.63
C VAL A 24 4.24 19.46 -10.45
N PHE A 25 3.62 18.60 -9.64
CA PHE A 25 4.08 17.23 -9.51
C PHE A 25 3.79 16.46 -10.81
N GLU A 26 4.83 15.83 -11.35
CA GLU A 26 4.73 14.97 -12.53
C GLU A 26 5.79 13.87 -12.45
N VAL A 27 5.37 12.62 -12.65
CA VAL A 27 6.25 11.45 -12.77
C VAL A 27 5.84 10.69 -14.01
N TRP A 28 6.83 10.29 -14.83
CA TRP A 28 6.55 9.47 -16.00
C TRP A 28 7.61 8.42 -16.27
N LEU A 29 7.18 7.35 -16.91
CA LEU A 29 7.99 6.27 -17.42
C LEU A 29 7.40 5.82 -18.75
N HIS A 30 7.95 6.29 -19.87
CA HIS A 30 7.38 6.19 -21.22
C HIS A 30 5.97 6.80 -21.27
N ASP A 31 4.96 5.95 -21.50
CA ASP A 31 3.53 6.28 -21.54
C ASP A 31 2.78 5.94 -20.23
N TRP A 32 3.50 5.66 -19.16
CA TRP A 32 2.96 5.61 -17.81
C TRP A 32 3.25 6.93 -17.12
N SER A 33 2.24 7.55 -16.56
CA SER A 33 2.42 8.83 -15.88
C SER A 33 1.42 9.06 -14.75
N VAL A 34 1.86 9.84 -13.78
CA VAL A 34 0.99 10.50 -12.84
C VAL A 34 1.36 11.97 -12.79
N SER A 35 0.39 12.86 -12.95
CA SER A 35 0.61 14.31 -12.94
C SER A 35 -0.47 15.02 -12.12
N GLN A 36 -0.07 16.02 -11.36
CA GLN A 36 -1.02 16.90 -10.71
C GLN A 36 -1.54 17.92 -11.73
N VAL A 37 -2.85 17.91 -11.98
CA VAL A 37 -3.51 18.79 -12.96
C VAL A 37 -4.15 20.01 -12.32
N ASP A 38 -4.51 19.92 -11.03
CA ASP A 38 -4.96 21.02 -10.19
C ASP A 38 -4.60 20.70 -8.73
N GLU A 39 -4.83 21.62 -7.79
CA GLU A 39 -4.59 21.37 -6.37
C GLU A 39 -5.39 20.17 -5.87
N GLY A 40 -4.69 19.13 -5.41
CA GLY A 40 -5.28 17.88 -4.96
C GLY A 40 -5.90 17.01 -6.06
N ILE A 41 -5.76 17.35 -7.33
CA ILE A 41 -6.28 16.56 -8.46
C ILE A 41 -5.12 16.01 -9.29
N TYR A 42 -5.12 14.69 -9.46
CA TYR A 42 -4.10 13.98 -10.21
C TYR A 42 -4.72 13.24 -11.40
N HIS A 43 -3.94 13.14 -12.46
CA HIS A 43 -4.24 12.32 -13.62
C HIS A 43 -3.25 11.16 -13.70
N LEU A 44 -3.76 9.94 -13.65
CA LEU A 44 -2.98 8.71 -13.70
C LEU A 44 -3.28 7.98 -15.01
N GLN A 45 -2.24 7.72 -15.78
CA GLN A 45 -2.33 6.99 -17.03
C GLN A 45 -1.30 5.88 -17.10
N SER A 46 -1.71 4.71 -17.58
CA SER A 46 -0.78 3.67 -17.96
C SER A 46 -1.29 2.87 -19.15
N ARG A 47 -0.36 2.36 -19.96
CA ARG A 47 -0.70 1.52 -21.11
C ARG A 47 0.31 0.38 -21.26
N GLN A 48 -0.24 -0.82 -21.50
CA GLN A 48 0.56 -1.99 -21.85
C GLN A 48 -0.12 -2.77 -22.98
N GLY A 49 0.43 -2.66 -24.18
CA GLY A 49 -0.22 -3.23 -25.38
C GLY A 49 -1.57 -2.60 -25.65
N GLU A 50 -2.63 -3.41 -25.65
CA GLU A 50 -4.01 -2.96 -25.81
C GLU A 50 -4.67 -2.58 -24.48
N ASP A 51 -4.15 -3.05 -23.35
CA ASP A 51 -4.65 -2.73 -22.02
C ASP A 51 -4.16 -1.35 -21.58
N TRP A 52 -5.04 -0.56 -20.97
CA TRP A 52 -4.71 0.76 -20.45
C TRP A 52 -5.67 1.19 -19.33
N LEU A 53 -5.22 2.15 -18.54
CA LEU A 53 -6.06 2.89 -17.61
C LEU A 53 -5.84 4.40 -17.77
N ASP A 54 -6.89 5.16 -17.50
CA ASP A 54 -6.94 6.61 -17.56
C ASP A 54 -7.88 7.09 -16.44
N LEU A 55 -7.30 7.61 -15.36
CA LEU A 55 -7.99 7.89 -14.11
C LEU A 55 -7.72 9.32 -13.64
N GLU A 56 -8.77 10.00 -13.20
CA GLU A 56 -8.69 11.22 -12.40
C GLU A 56 -8.84 10.84 -10.91
N LEU A 57 -7.95 11.37 -10.09
CA LEU A 57 -7.87 11.11 -8.66
C LEU A 57 -8.00 12.45 -7.92
N SER A 58 -9.01 12.61 -7.08
CA SER A 58 -9.26 13.82 -6.29
C SER A 58 -8.99 13.56 -4.82
N ASP A 59 -8.01 14.24 -4.25
CA ASP A 59 -7.67 14.16 -2.82
C ASP A 59 -8.73 14.89 -2.00
N ILE A 60 -9.57 14.13 -1.31
CA ILE A 60 -10.67 14.67 -0.51
C ILE A 60 -10.37 14.69 0.99
N GLN A 61 -9.26 14.12 1.42
CA GLN A 61 -8.88 14.05 2.84
C GLN A 61 -7.63 14.87 3.16
N GLY A 62 -6.74 15.04 2.18
CA GLY A 62 -5.48 15.71 2.36
C GLY A 62 -4.32 14.75 2.70
N ARG A 63 -3.14 15.34 2.82
CA ARG A 63 -1.90 14.60 3.07
C ARG A 63 -1.76 14.23 4.53
N VAL A 64 -1.39 12.99 4.78
CA VAL A 64 -1.03 12.44 6.10
C VAL A 64 0.49 12.27 6.14
N LEU A 65 1.11 12.85 7.17
CA LEU A 65 2.54 12.75 7.40
C LEU A 65 2.81 11.60 8.38
N GLN A 66 3.22 10.45 7.87
CA GLN A 66 3.42 9.24 8.67
C GLN A 66 4.56 9.40 9.68
N GLY A 67 4.45 8.73 10.83
CA GLY A 67 5.43 8.79 11.89
C GLY A 67 5.49 10.17 12.58
N GLN A 68 6.68 10.76 12.70
CA GLN A 68 6.88 12.07 13.32
C GLN A 68 6.94 13.16 12.24
N ALA A 69 5.80 13.75 11.89
CA ALA A 69 5.70 14.77 10.86
C ALA A 69 6.37 14.35 9.53
N GLY A 70 6.10 13.11 9.09
CA GLY A 70 6.64 12.53 7.88
C GLY A 70 7.95 11.76 8.05
N TYR A 71 8.62 11.86 9.18
CA TYR A 71 9.79 11.06 9.48
C TYR A 71 9.38 9.74 10.13
N SER A 72 9.55 8.64 9.42
CA SER A 72 9.15 7.28 9.81
C SER A 72 10.37 6.40 10.06
N PRO A 73 10.82 6.21 11.32
CA PRO A 73 11.91 5.30 11.64
C PRO A 73 11.57 3.85 11.31
N LYS A 74 12.51 3.11 10.69
CA LYS A 74 12.37 1.69 10.35
C LYS A 74 13.37 0.82 11.11
N GLY A 75 14.28 1.43 11.88
CA GLY A 75 15.30 0.74 12.64
C GLY A 75 16.08 1.67 13.58
N PRO A 76 16.99 1.11 14.40
CA PRO A 76 17.71 1.88 15.43
C PRO A 76 18.84 2.76 14.88
N ASP A 77 19.35 2.44 13.69
CA ASP A 77 20.52 3.11 13.14
C ASP A 77 20.15 4.44 12.45
N VAL A 78 21.08 5.39 12.49
CA VAL A 78 20.92 6.64 11.75
C VAL A 78 20.81 6.35 10.25
N GLY A 79 19.73 6.83 9.62
CA GLY A 79 19.42 6.58 8.21
C GLY A 79 18.44 5.42 7.97
N ASN A 80 18.16 4.56 8.96
CA ASN A 80 17.07 3.59 8.86
C ASN A 80 15.73 4.27 9.12
N ALA A 81 15.34 5.13 8.22
CA ALA A 81 14.09 5.87 8.25
C ALA A 81 13.70 6.29 6.85
N SER A 82 12.44 6.57 6.65
CA SER A 82 11.91 7.18 5.43
C SER A 82 11.27 8.53 5.72
N TYR A 83 11.18 9.37 4.69
CA TYR A 83 10.14 10.39 4.62
C TYR A 83 8.94 9.76 3.95
N TYR A 84 7.80 9.75 4.67
CA TYR A 84 6.64 9.00 4.29
C TYR A 84 5.39 9.87 4.35
N ILE A 85 4.78 10.09 3.20
CA ILE A 85 3.60 10.92 2.99
C ILE A 85 2.55 10.06 2.32
N SER A 86 1.35 10.00 2.90
CA SER A 86 0.20 9.31 2.32
C SER A 86 -0.87 10.30 1.89
N GLN A 87 -1.57 9.98 0.82
CA GLN A 87 -2.88 10.55 0.47
C GLN A 87 -3.89 9.40 0.49
N PRO A 88 -4.53 9.18 1.65
CA PRO A 88 -5.23 7.93 1.90
C PRO A 88 -6.58 7.83 1.20
N ARG A 89 -7.21 8.94 0.81
CA ARG A 89 -8.53 8.92 0.19
C ARG A 89 -8.58 9.79 -1.06
N LEU A 90 -8.28 9.16 -2.19
CA LEU A 90 -8.38 9.76 -3.51
C LEU A 90 -9.67 9.25 -4.17
N GLU A 91 -10.68 10.13 -4.33
CA GLU A 91 -11.86 9.80 -5.12
C GLU A 91 -11.43 9.61 -6.57
N THR A 92 -11.71 8.43 -7.10
CA THR A 92 -11.17 7.99 -8.39
C THR A 92 -12.30 7.78 -9.38
N ASN A 93 -12.18 8.40 -10.56
CA ASN A 93 -13.09 8.22 -11.68
C ASN A 93 -12.30 8.08 -12.97
N GLY A 94 -12.82 7.31 -13.92
CA GLY A 94 -12.17 7.19 -15.22
C GLY A 94 -12.58 5.97 -15.99
N SER A 95 -11.65 5.45 -16.77
CA SER A 95 -11.89 4.26 -17.57
C SER A 95 -10.64 3.38 -17.67
N LEU A 96 -10.86 2.12 -17.92
CA LEU A 96 -9.82 1.16 -18.25
C LEU A 96 -10.24 0.29 -19.44
N MET A 97 -9.24 -0.19 -20.17
CA MET A 97 -9.38 -1.20 -21.20
C MET A 97 -8.71 -2.47 -20.70
N TYR A 98 -9.42 -3.57 -20.69
CA TYR A 98 -8.88 -4.86 -20.37
C TYR A 98 -9.47 -5.94 -21.28
N ALA A 99 -8.61 -6.77 -21.85
CA ALA A 99 -9.00 -7.88 -22.76
C ALA A 99 -9.93 -7.45 -23.91
N GLY A 100 -9.75 -6.23 -24.44
CA GLY A 100 -10.52 -5.69 -25.56
C GLY A 100 -11.89 -5.09 -25.16
N GLU A 101 -12.18 -5.00 -23.87
CA GLU A 101 -13.40 -4.39 -23.33
C GLU A 101 -13.07 -3.13 -22.52
N GLN A 102 -13.81 -2.05 -22.74
CA GLN A 102 -13.66 -0.80 -22.00
C GLN A 102 -14.67 -0.72 -20.87
N PHE A 103 -14.17 -0.36 -19.68
CA PHE A 103 -14.97 -0.20 -18.47
C PHE A 103 -14.88 1.25 -17.99
N ALA A 104 -16.02 1.87 -17.70
CA ALA A 104 -16.07 3.07 -16.87
C ALA A 104 -15.97 2.63 -15.40
N VAL A 105 -15.07 3.25 -14.66
CA VAL A 105 -14.79 2.88 -13.27
C VAL A 105 -14.88 4.07 -12.34
N SER A 106 -15.26 3.80 -11.08
CA SER A 106 -15.22 4.75 -9.98
C SER A 106 -14.88 4.01 -8.69
N GLY A 107 -14.24 4.69 -7.75
CA GLY A 107 -13.85 4.10 -6.47
C GLY A 107 -12.89 4.97 -5.69
N TRP A 108 -12.03 4.34 -4.94
CA TRP A 108 -11.02 4.97 -4.10
C TRP A 108 -9.63 4.48 -4.48
N ALA A 109 -8.66 5.37 -4.37
CA ALA A 109 -7.25 5.03 -4.46
C ALA A 109 -6.51 5.54 -3.21
N TRP A 110 -5.38 4.91 -2.95
CA TRP A 110 -4.41 5.29 -1.94
C TRP A 110 -3.10 5.61 -2.64
N MET A 111 -2.46 6.71 -2.30
CA MET A 111 -1.13 7.06 -2.81
C MET A 111 -0.16 7.25 -1.66
N ASP A 112 0.94 6.52 -1.71
CA ASP A 112 2.09 6.72 -0.85
C ASP A 112 3.25 7.34 -1.63
N HIS A 113 3.88 8.32 -1.01
CA HIS A 113 5.15 8.88 -1.45
C HIS A 113 6.15 8.67 -0.31
N GLU A 114 6.89 7.57 -0.41
CA GLU A 114 7.89 7.19 0.57
C GLU A 114 9.26 7.13 -0.07
N PHE A 115 10.26 7.74 0.55
CA PHE A 115 11.64 7.70 0.09
C PHE A 115 12.61 7.57 1.24
N SER A 116 13.58 6.68 1.06
CA SER A 116 14.58 6.34 2.07
C SER A 116 15.91 5.94 1.44
N THR A 117 16.91 5.75 2.27
CA THR A 117 18.21 5.17 1.86
C THR A 117 18.32 3.68 2.11
N SER A 118 17.37 3.10 2.85
CA SER A 118 17.29 1.66 3.13
C SER A 118 15.86 1.27 3.49
N ALA A 119 15.37 0.18 2.93
CA ALA A 119 14.03 -0.33 3.21
C ALA A 119 13.99 -1.15 4.51
N LEU A 120 15.04 -1.91 4.81
CA LEU A 120 15.11 -2.81 5.95
C LEU A 120 16.39 -2.58 6.77
N ALA A 121 16.25 -2.63 8.11
CA ALA A 121 17.37 -2.67 9.04
C ALA A 121 17.94 -4.09 9.18
N GLY A 122 19.11 -4.20 9.80
CA GLY A 122 19.74 -5.49 10.07
C GLY A 122 18.86 -6.44 10.87
N GLY A 123 18.67 -7.66 10.38
CA GLY A 123 17.83 -8.68 11.00
C GLY A 123 16.34 -8.66 10.59
N GLN A 124 15.87 -7.64 9.89
CA GLN A 124 14.55 -7.62 9.26
C GLN A 124 14.59 -8.40 7.95
N VAL A 125 13.55 -9.13 7.62
CA VAL A 125 13.47 -10.00 6.43
C VAL A 125 12.38 -9.61 5.45
N GLY A 126 11.44 -8.75 5.88
CA GLY A 126 10.31 -8.28 5.08
C GLY A 126 9.32 -7.51 5.94
N TRP A 127 8.24 -7.09 5.31
CA TRP A 127 7.14 -6.39 5.97
C TRP A 127 5.78 -6.90 5.48
N ASP A 128 4.76 -6.64 6.29
CA ASP A 128 3.37 -6.74 5.93
C ASP A 128 2.77 -5.34 6.07
N TRP A 129 2.23 -4.79 5.00
CA TRP A 129 1.66 -3.46 4.94
C TRP A 129 0.19 -3.54 4.56
N PHE A 130 -0.63 -2.71 5.22
CA PHE A 130 -2.07 -2.65 5.05
C PHE A 130 -2.51 -1.22 4.89
N ALA A 131 -3.32 -0.94 3.85
CA ALA A 131 -4.07 0.30 3.70
C ALA A 131 -5.54 -0.01 3.52
N LEU A 132 -6.38 0.48 4.42
CA LEU A 132 -7.78 0.10 4.53
C LEU A 132 -8.68 1.34 4.53
N HIS A 133 -9.66 1.34 3.62
CA HIS A 133 -10.77 2.29 3.59
C HIS A 133 -11.97 1.68 4.29
N LEU A 134 -12.48 2.32 5.34
CA LEU A 134 -13.60 1.81 6.11
C LEU A 134 -14.91 2.54 5.75
N SER A 135 -16.05 1.85 5.89
CA SER A 135 -17.36 2.31 5.44
C SER A 135 -17.92 3.51 6.21
N ASP A 136 -17.38 3.78 7.39
CA ASP A 136 -17.70 4.95 8.18
C ASP A 136 -16.91 6.20 7.80
N GLY A 137 -16.00 6.08 6.84
CA GLY A 137 -15.13 7.16 6.37
C GLY A 137 -13.80 7.24 7.09
N SER A 138 -13.49 6.32 8.02
CA SER A 138 -12.16 6.22 8.61
C SER A 138 -11.19 5.47 7.72
N GLU A 139 -9.88 5.71 7.95
CA GLU A 139 -8.78 5.06 7.24
C GLU A 139 -7.82 4.42 8.24
N LEU A 140 -7.23 3.32 7.86
CA LEU A 140 -6.18 2.69 8.64
C LEU A 140 -5.02 2.29 7.73
N MET A 141 -3.83 2.76 8.04
CA MET A 141 -2.59 2.21 7.52
C MET A 141 -1.79 1.64 8.69
N VAL A 142 -1.37 0.39 8.57
CA VAL A 142 -0.42 -0.22 9.51
C VAL A 142 0.59 -1.06 8.75
N TYR A 143 1.80 -1.14 9.26
CA TYR A 143 2.78 -2.10 8.78
C TYR A 143 3.51 -2.78 9.93
N THR A 144 3.86 -4.03 9.71
CA THR A 144 4.71 -4.82 10.59
C THR A 144 6.01 -5.15 9.89
N LEU A 145 7.14 -4.86 10.55
CA LEU A 145 8.46 -5.28 10.11
C LEU A 145 8.77 -6.63 10.77
N ARG A 146 9.06 -7.66 9.97
CA ARG A 146 9.32 -9.02 10.47
C ARG A 146 10.81 -9.30 10.58
N ARG A 147 11.21 -9.87 11.71
CA ARG A 147 12.58 -10.31 11.95
C ARG A 147 12.78 -11.76 11.55
N GLN A 148 14.04 -12.15 11.34
CA GLN A 148 14.43 -13.50 10.94
C GLN A 148 14.01 -14.58 11.94
N ASP A 149 13.88 -14.26 13.23
CA ASP A 149 13.39 -15.16 14.27
C ASP A 149 11.86 -15.27 14.36
N GLY A 150 11.14 -14.59 13.46
CA GLY A 150 9.69 -14.52 13.41
C GLY A 150 9.07 -13.50 14.35
N SER A 151 9.87 -12.78 15.15
CA SER A 151 9.36 -11.68 15.99
C SER A 151 9.05 -10.44 15.16
N LEU A 152 8.13 -9.61 15.68
CA LEU A 152 7.85 -8.28 15.12
C LEU A 152 8.91 -7.28 15.62
N ASP A 153 9.33 -6.43 14.69
CA ASP A 153 10.23 -5.34 15.01
C ASP A 153 9.48 -4.20 15.72
N PRO A 154 10.03 -3.59 16.80
CA PRO A 154 9.40 -2.49 17.50
C PRO A 154 9.24 -1.21 16.68
N TYR A 155 9.87 -1.12 15.51
CA TYR A 155 9.67 -0.04 14.54
C TYR A 155 8.46 -0.27 13.61
N SER A 156 7.69 -1.33 13.81
CA SER A 156 6.36 -1.49 13.21
C SER A 156 5.45 -0.37 13.70
N SER A 157 4.66 0.22 12.81
CA SER A 157 3.82 1.37 13.16
C SER A 157 2.65 1.55 12.19
N GLY A 158 1.84 2.57 12.40
CA GLY A 158 0.73 2.92 11.54
C GLY A 158 0.08 4.23 11.90
N THR A 159 -1.02 4.52 11.23
CA THR A 159 -1.88 5.68 11.50
C THR A 159 -3.33 5.28 11.29
N TYR A 160 -4.16 5.56 12.28
CA TYR A 160 -5.62 5.54 12.16
C TYR A 160 -6.12 6.96 11.97
N ILE A 161 -7.01 7.16 11.02
CA ILE A 161 -7.58 8.46 10.69
C ILE A 161 -9.10 8.37 10.85
N THR A 162 -9.65 9.22 11.69
CA THR A 162 -11.09 9.26 11.93
C THR A 162 -11.84 9.83 10.72
N PRO A 163 -13.19 9.64 10.63
CA PRO A 163 -14.00 10.20 9.55
C PRO A 163 -13.93 11.74 9.43
N ASP A 164 -13.60 12.44 10.52
CA ASP A 164 -13.42 13.89 10.57
C ASP A 164 -11.96 14.34 10.38
N GLY A 165 -11.07 13.39 10.01
CA GLY A 165 -9.69 13.66 9.61
C GLY A 165 -8.70 13.81 10.76
N VAL A 166 -9.05 13.38 11.97
CA VAL A 166 -8.11 13.36 13.13
C VAL A 166 -7.18 12.15 13.02
N GLU A 167 -5.88 12.40 13.04
CA GLU A 167 -4.84 11.39 12.91
C GLU A 167 -4.38 10.85 14.26
N PHE A 168 -4.32 9.54 14.41
CA PHE A 168 -3.77 8.83 15.57
C PHE A 168 -2.58 7.99 15.11
N SER A 169 -1.39 8.38 15.51
CA SER A 169 -0.19 7.55 15.27
C SER A 169 -0.22 6.30 16.15
N LEU A 170 0.06 5.16 15.55
CA LEU A 170 0.09 3.84 16.18
C LEU A 170 1.53 3.31 16.22
N ASN A 171 2.00 2.92 17.40
CA ASN A 171 3.26 2.19 17.56
C ASN A 171 2.99 0.68 17.53
N SER A 172 4.02 -0.13 17.50
CA SER A 172 3.93 -1.60 17.45
C SER A 172 3.13 -2.26 18.59
N GLY A 173 2.88 -1.57 19.69
CA GLY A 173 2.07 -2.05 20.81
C GLY A 173 0.62 -1.54 20.81
N ASP A 174 0.25 -0.68 19.87
CA ASP A 174 -1.06 -0.05 19.80
C ASP A 174 -2.03 -0.82 18.89
N PHE A 175 -1.55 -1.80 18.14
CA PHE A 175 -2.35 -2.70 17.30
C PHE A 175 -1.80 -4.12 17.33
N GLU A 176 -2.65 -5.08 17.00
CA GLU A 176 -2.33 -6.50 16.91
C GLU A 176 -2.87 -7.07 15.60
N ILE A 177 -2.07 -7.90 14.94
CA ILE A 177 -2.45 -8.61 13.71
C ILE A 177 -2.21 -10.08 13.93
N GLU A 178 -3.30 -10.87 13.91
CA GLU A 178 -3.27 -12.32 13.94
C GLU A 178 -3.50 -12.86 12.53
N VAL A 179 -2.74 -13.89 12.14
CA VAL A 179 -2.93 -14.60 10.87
C VAL A 179 -3.87 -15.77 11.10
N ASP A 180 -5.06 -15.72 10.48
CA ASP A 180 -6.08 -16.74 10.65
C ASP A 180 -5.94 -17.88 9.64
N ASP A 181 -5.43 -17.60 8.44
CA ASP A 181 -5.26 -18.57 7.36
C ASP A 181 -4.05 -18.24 6.49
N THR A 182 -3.56 -19.22 5.74
CA THR A 182 -2.40 -19.08 4.85
C THR A 182 -2.67 -19.69 3.48
N TRP A 183 -2.00 -19.14 2.47
CA TRP A 183 -2.00 -19.65 1.10
C TRP A 183 -0.57 -19.94 0.65
N ARG A 184 -0.36 -21.09 0.01
CA ARG A 184 0.92 -21.45 -0.60
C ARG A 184 0.91 -21.11 -2.08
N SER A 185 1.88 -20.32 -2.52
CA SER A 185 2.06 -20.00 -3.93
C SER A 185 2.45 -21.26 -4.72
N PRO A 186 1.79 -21.50 -5.86
CA PRO A 186 2.23 -22.55 -6.80
C PRO A 186 3.46 -22.13 -7.62
N HIS A 187 3.89 -20.86 -7.57
CA HIS A 187 5.00 -20.33 -8.35
C HIS A 187 6.30 -20.27 -7.56
N SER A 188 6.26 -19.69 -6.34
CA SER A 188 7.44 -19.47 -5.52
C SER A 188 7.60 -20.48 -4.37
N ASP A 189 6.57 -21.31 -4.10
CA ASP A 189 6.42 -22.10 -2.88
C ASP A 189 6.32 -21.25 -1.59
N GLY A 190 6.30 -19.94 -1.69
CA GLY A 190 6.09 -19.02 -0.57
C GLY A 190 4.76 -19.30 0.14
N VAL A 191 4.78 -19.25 1.47
CA VAL A 191 3.57 -19.39 2.28
C VAL A 191 3.19 -18.04 2.83
N TYR A 192 2.17 -17.44 2.26
CA TYR A 192 1.68 -16.11 2.60
C TYR A 192 0.49 -16.18 3.55
N PRO A 193 0.35 -15.25 4.49
CA PRO A 193 -0.92 -15.00 5.15
C PRO A 193 -2.05 -14.76 4.12
N ALA A 194 -3.25 -15.27 4.42
CA ALA A 194 -4.41 -15.19 3.53
C ALA A 194 -5.72 -14.85 4.25
N SER A 195 -5.66 -14.57 5.53
CA SER A 195 -6.73 -13.98 6.33
C SER A 195 -6.12 -13.44 7.61
N TRP A 196 -6.66 -12.30 8.08
CA TRP A 196 -6.14 -11.64 9.29
C TRP A 196 -7.28 -11.15 10.16
N THR A 197 -7.06 -11.21 11.47
CA THR A 197 -7.77 -10.43 12.48
C THR A 197 -6.86 -9.29 12.94
N LEU A 198 -7.31 -8.04 12.75
CA LEU A 198 -6.57 -6.83 13.13
C LEU A 198 -7.35 -6.08 14.21
N ASN A 199 -6.69 -5.79 15.32
CA ASN A 199 -7.25 -5.07 16.47
C ASN A 199 -6.51 -3.77 16.74
N VAL A 200 -7.25 -2.69 16.96
CA VAL A 200 -6.74 -1.39 17.46
C VAL A 200 -7.53 -0.99 18.70
N PRO A 201 -7.11 -1.42 19.91
CA PRO A 201 -7.90 -1.27 21.12
C PRO A 201 -8.21 0.18 21.52
N ALA A 202 -7.31 1.11 21.19
CA ALA A 202 -7.48 2.53 21.53
C ALA A 202 -8.70 3.20 20.87
N VAL A 203 -9.22 2.61 19.78
CA VAL A 203 -10.38 3.10 19.02
C VAL A 203 -11.48 2.04 18.90
N ASP A 204 -11.43 1.00 19.75
CA ASP A 204 -12.36 -0.13 19.79
C ASP A 204 -12.66 -0.71 18.40
N LEU A 205 -11.58 -0.94 17.63
CA LEU A 205 -11.65 -1.42 16.24
C LEU A 205 -11.18 -2.87 16.18
N GLU A 206 -12.04 -3.75 15.67
CA GLU A 206 -11.72 -5.14 15.33
C GLU A 206 -12.10 -5.42 13.87
N LEU A 207 -11.15 -5.87 13.07
CA LEU A 207 -11.31 -6.10 11.64
C LEU A 207 -10.92 -7.52 11.25
N ILE A 208 -11.73 -8.15 10.43
CA ILE A 208 -11.39 -9.38 9.71
C ILE A 208 -11.11 -8.99 8.25
N ILE A 209 -9.88 -9.28 7.80
CA ILE A 209 -9.38 -8.90 6.48
C ILE A 209 -9.19 -10.18 5.65
N LYS A 210 -9.71 -10.20 4.42
CA LYS A 210 -9.54 -11.34 3.52
C LYS A 210 -9.29 -10.88 2.09
N PRO A 211 -8.38 -11.54 1.35
CA PRO A 211 -8.14 -11.22 -0.05
C PRO A 211 -9.37 -11.55 -0.92
N HIS A 212 -9.58 -10.75 -1.96
CA HIS A 212 -10.58 -11.06 -2.98
C HIS A 212 -10.22 -12.33 -3.76
N VAL A 213 -8.92 -12.53 -3.99
CA VAL A 213 -8.34 -13.70 -4.65
C VAL A 213 -7.10 -14.11 -3.89
N ALA A 214 -6.91 -15.38 -3.61
CA ALA A 214 -5.74 -15.84 -2.87
C ALA A 214 -4.43 -15.66 -3.65
N ASN A 215 -4.44 -15.93 -4.96
CA ASN A 215 -3.28 -15.77 -5.82
C ASN A 215 -3.19 -14.33 -6.36
N GLN A 216 -2.51 -13.47 -5.62
CA GLN A 216 -2.13 -12.11 -6.04
C GLN A 216 -0.61 -11.91 -5.89
N GLU A 217 0.16 -13.00 -6.02
CA GLU A 217 1.62 -12.96 -5.98
C GLU A 217 2.17 -12.34 -7.27
N LEU A 218 2.98 -11.30 -7.13
CA LEU A 218 3.77 -10.73 -8.22
C LEU A 218 5.04 -11.57 -8.42
N THR A 219 5.27 -12.01 -9.67
CA THR A 219 6.44 -12.80 -10.07
C THR A 219 7.28 -12.01 -11.08
N LEU A 220 7.75 -10.84 -10.67
CA LEU A 220 8.58 -9.92 -11.47
C LEU A 220 10.05 -9.95 -10.98
N SER A 221 10.78 -8.85 -11.08
CA SER A 221 12.15 -8.74 -10.56
C SER A 221 12.23 -9.02 -9.06
N PHE A 222 11.17 -8.71 -8.34
CA PHE A 222 10.99 -9.09 -6.93
C PHE A 222 9.73 -9.95 -6.82
N ILE A 223 9.77 -10.94 -5.92
CA ILE A 223 8.62 -11.80 -5.65
C ILE A 223 8.02 -11.39 -4.30
N TYR A 224 6.78 -10.91 -4.33
CA TYR A 224 5.99 -10.59 -3.16
C TYR A 224 4.50 -10.71 -3.47
N TRP A 225 3.66 -10.78 -2.45
CA TRP A 225 2.22 -10.81 -2.62
C TRP A 225 1.67 -9.42 -2.38
N GLU A 226 0.84 -8.95 -3.30
CA GLU A 226 0.27 -7.62 -3.27
C GLU A 226 -1.14 -7.68 -3.82
N GLY A 227 -2.13 -7.35 -2.98
CA GLY A 227 -3.48 -7.64 -3.40
C GLY A 227 -4.61 -6.89 -2.71
N ALA A 228 -5.70 -6.79 -3.46
CA ALA A 228 -6.95 -6.22 -3.00
C ALA A 228 -7.63 -7.14 -1.97
N VAL A 229 -8.13 -6.52 -0.90
CA VAL A 229 -8.79 -7.19 0.21
C VAL A 229 -10.17 -6.58 0.50
N HIS A 230 -11.06 -7.38 1.08
CA HIS A 230 -12.26 -6.89 1.71
C HIS A 230 -12.15 -6.98 3.23
N VAL A 231 -12.85 -6.09 3.91
CA VAL A 231 -12.80 -5.94 5.35
C VAL A 231 -14.21 -6.03 5.91
N ASN A 232 -14.37 -6.75 7.00
CA ASN A 232 -15.57 -6.73 7.84
C ASN A 232 -15.14 -6.68 9.30
N GLY A 233 -15.92 -6.01 10.14
CA GLY A 233 -15.56 -5.92 11.53
C GLY A 233 -16.50 -5.04 12.32
N THR A 234 -16.00 -4.51 13.43
CA THR A 234 -16.77 -3.60 14.28
C THR A 234 -15.90 -2.46 14.78
N ARG A 235 -16.54 -1.32 15.03
CA ARG A 235 -15.98 -0.21 15.81
C ARG A 235 -17.02 0.31 16.80
N ASP A 236 -16.64 0.47 18.07
CA ASP A 236 -17.54 0.85 19.15
C ASP A 236 -18.82 -0.02 19.19
N GLY A 237 -18.68 -1.34 18.87
CA GLY A 237 -19.77 -2.31 18.80
C GLY A 237 -20.72 -2.15 17.61
N SER A 238 -20.42 -1.27 16.65
CA SER A 238 -21.19 -1.08 15.41
C SER A 238 -20.52 -1.81 14.26
N ASP A 239 -21.31 -2.47 13.40
CA ASP A 239 -20.81 -3.18 12.22
C ASP A 239 -20.08 -2.23 11.27
N LEU A 240 -18.96 -2.70 10.74
CA LEU A 240 -18.09 -1.97 9.85
C LEU A 240 -17.69 -2.87 8.67
N ALA A 241 -17.69 -2.29 7.48
CA ALA A 241 -17.17 -2.95 6.28
C ALA A 241 -16.10 -2.07 5.63
N GLY A 242 -15.34 -2.62 4.69
CA GLY A 242 -14.34 -1.84 4.00
C GLY A 242 -13.66 -2.62 2.87
N HIS A 243 -12.74 -1.93 2.24
CA HIS A 243 -11.86 -2.46 1.22
C HIS A 243 -10.45 -1.94 1.47
N GLY A 244 -9.47 -2.61 0.91
CA GLY A 244 -8.11 -2.15 1.04
C GLY A 244 -7.15 -2.92 0.15
N TYR A 245 -5.89 -2.68 0.45
CA TYR A 245 -4.77 -3.30 -0.22
C TYR A 245 -3.76 -3.77 0.81
N VAL A 246 -3.17 -4.93 0.59
CA VAL A 246 -2.18 -5.53 1.48
C VAL A 246 -0.96 -5.91 0.65
N GLU A 247 0.23 -5.60 1.17
CA GLU A 247 1.50 -5.98 0.60
C GLU A 247 2.28 -6.86 1.59
N LEU A 248 2.76 -8.00 1.13
CA LEU A 248 3.47 -9.00 1.92
C LEU A 248 4.81 -9.33 1.26
N THR A 249 5.89 -8.90 1.87
CA THR A 249 7.23 -9.13 1.33
C THR A 249 8.03 -10.15 2.16
N GLY A 250 9.05 -10.75 1.57
CA GLY A 250 9.97 -11.61 2.30
C GLY A 250 9.47 -13.01 2.65
N TYR A 251 8.35 -13.45 2.07
CA TYR A 251 7.79 -14.79 2.27
C TYR A 251 8.34 -15.84 1.30
N ALA A 252 8.55 -15.47 0.04
CA ALA A 252 9.21 -16.32 -0.94
C ALA A 252 10.73 -16.31 -0.73
N HIS A 253 11.30 -15.11 -0.60
CA HIS A 253 12.73 -14.88 -0.34
C HIS A 253 12.88 -13.66 0.56
N SER A 254 13.89 -13.67 1.44
CA SER A 254 14.20 -12.50 2.26
C SER A 254 14.47 -11.26 1.39
N MET A 255 13.90 -10.13 1.76
CA MET A 255 14.12 -8.84 1.10
C MET A 255 15.39 -8.13 1.60
N GLN A 256 16.13 -8.73 2.54
CA GLN A 256 17.36 -8.16 3.09
C GLN A 256 18.42 -7.99 2.00
N ASN A 257 18.97 -6.78 1.86
CA ASN A 257 19.95 -6.36 0.85
C ASN A 257 19.43 -6.38 -0.61
N GLN A 258 18.13 -6.30 -0.83
CA GLN A 258 17.56 -6.18 -2.18
C GLN A 258 17.28 -4.71 -2.58
N PHE A 259 17.39 -3.76 -1.64
CA PHE A 259 17.20 -2.31 -1.83
C PHE A 259 18.39 -1.52 -1.31
#